data_c3aa89adeb97d5b6482a46c8baf875ae
#
_entry.id   c3aa89adeb97d5b6482a46c8baf875ae
#
_cell.length_a   1.000
_cell.length_b   1.000
_cell.length_c   1.000
_cell.angle_alpha   90.00
_cell.angle_beta   90.00
_cell.angle_gamma   90.00
#
_symmetry.space_group_name_H-M   'P 1'
#
loop_
_entity.id
_entity.type
_entity.pdbx_description
1 polymer ?
#
loop_
_entity_poly.entity_id
_entity_poly.type
_entity_poly.pdbx_seq_one_letter_code
_entity_poly.pdbx_strand_id
1 'polypeptide(L)'
;IAGPLVDFAFPVDALPELNFALEVDVEVDGETNTIVLEVAQHLGEGKIRAISMQGTDGLRRGAEVSNTGSPISVPVGEATLGHIFNVYGRSLDVPTESLDIKERWPIHRNPPPFEEVTAQNEMFETGIKVIDLLIPYVQGGKIGLFGGAGVGKTVLIQEMINRVATHHSGVSVFAGVGERTREGNDLFREMQESGVIDKTALVFGQMDEPPGVRLRVALSALTMAEYFRDVEQQDVLLFIDNIFRFSQAGSEVSTLLGRMPSAVGYQPTLADEMGFLQERITSLKGRSITSLQAVYVPADDITDPAPHTAFAHLDARTVLDRKVADLGIYPAVDPLDSSSRILDPKIVGDEHYTTAREVQRVLQRYNDLQDIIAILGLDELSEEDKLIVGRARRIQRFLSQPMYVAEQFTGIDGKYVSIKDSIEAFKTILSGELDSTPEQAFYMVGGIEEVLEKAKELESSSA
;
A
#
# COMPACT_ATOMS: atom_id res chain seq x y z
N ILE A 1 14.26 24.48 -23.31
CA ILE A 1 13.86 24.17 -21.93
C ILE A 1 12.50 24.80 -21.69
N ALA A 2 11.54 24.01 -21.23
CA ALA A 2 10.21 24.46 -20.89
C ALA A 2 9.76 23.76 -19.58
N GLY A 3 10.13 24.35 -18.44
CA GLY A 3 9.94 23.71 -17.14
C GLY A 3 10.71 22.38 -17.04
N PRO A 4 10.05 21.27 -16.73
CA PRO A 4 10.70 19.97 -16.62
C PRO A 4 11.01 19.33 -17.99
N LEU A 5 10.56 19.91 -19.12
CA LEU A 5 10.84 19.41 -20.45
C LEU A 5 12.09 20.05 -21.03
N VAL A 6 12.97 19.21 -21.58
CA VAL A 6 14.20 19.66 -22.24
C VAL A 6 14.35 18.95 -23.57
N ASP A 7 14.57 19.73 -24.62
CA ASP A 7 14.85 19.20 -25.96
C ASP A 7 16.35 19.17 -26.20
N PHE A 8 16.83 18.03 -26.69
CA PHE A 8 18.22 17.77 -27.00
C PHE A 8 18.41 17.43 -28.48
N ALA A 9 19.59 17.70 -28.98
CA ALA A 9 20.03 17.28 -30.32
C ALA A 9 21.10 16.19 -30.18
N PHE A 10 20.88 15.09 -30.89
CA PHE A 10 21.83 13.98 -31.02
C PHE A 10 22.10 13.70 -32.49
N PRO A 11 23.23 13.07 -32.85
CA PRO A 11 23.42 12.52 -34.16
C PRO A 11 22.30 11.55 -34.50
N VAL A 12 21.80 11.56 -35.74
CA VAL A 12 20.64 10.75 -36.16
C VAL A 12 20.88 9.26 -36.02
N ASP A 13 22.12 8.83 -36.12
CA ASP A 13 22.59 7.45 -35.97
C ASP A 13 22.92 7.04 -34.52
N ALA A 14 22.79 7.98 -33.57
CA ALA A 14 23.11 7.77 -32.16
C ALA A 14 22.00 8.31 -31.23
N LEU A 15 20.75 8.23 -31.65
CA LEU A 15 19.61 8.65 -30.83
C LEU A 15 19.40 7.73 -29.62
N PRO A 16 19.27 8.27 -28.40
CA PRO A 16 18.87 7.46 -27.27
C PRO A 16 17.47 6.88 -27.47
N GLU A 17 17.27 5.67 -26.96
CA GLU A 17 15.95 5.02 -27.00
C GLU A 17 14.97 5.69 -26.03
N LEU A 18 13.68 5.46 -26.25
CA LEU A 18 12.64 5.90 -25.31
C LEU A 18 12.91 5.30 -23.92
N ASN A 19 12.63 6.07 -22.90
CA ASN A 19 12.85 5.74 -21.48
C ASN A 19 14.32 5.65 -21.06
N PHE A 20 15.29 5.91 -21.94
CA PHE A 20 16.69 5.96 -21.53
C PHE A 20 16.96 7.19 -20.66
N ALA A 21 17.87 7.01 -19.71
CA ALA A 21 18.35 8.09 -18.86
C ALA A 21 19.42 8.92 -19.57
N LEU A 22 19.29 10.22 -19.47
CA LEU A 22 20.29 11.21 -19.90
C LEU A 22 20.83 11.94 -18.67
N GLU A 23 22.08 12.35 -18.74
CA GLU A 23 22.74 13.12 -17.68
C GLU A 23 23.30 14.43 -18.26
N VAL A 24 23.07 15.51 -17.54
CA VAL A 24 23.61 16.83 -17.84
C VAL A 24 24.20 17.42 -16.58
N ASP A 25 25.47 17.80 -16.63
CA ASP A 25 26.10 18.51 -15.53
C ASP A 25 25.81 19.99 -15.62
N VAL A 26 25.37 20.57 -14.51
CA VAL A 26 25.12 22.02 -14.38
C VAL A 26 25.88 22.57 -13.19
N GLU A 27 26.39 23.76 -13.33
CA GLU A 27 27.03 24.51 -12.25
C GLU A 27 26.00 25.47 -11.64
N VAL A 28 25.73 25.30 -10.35
CA VAL A 28 24.87 26.19 -9.57
C VAL A 28 25.63 26.57 -8.29
N ASP A 29 25.80 27.86 -8.08
CA ASP A 29 26.51 28.43 -6.90
C ASP A 29 27.91 27.86 -6.65
N GLY A 30 28.61 27.45 -7.72
CA GLY A 30 29.97 26.90 -7.68
C GLY A 30 30.06 25.41 -7.37
N GLU A 31 28.94 24.74 -7.29
CA GLU A 31 28.84 23.28 -7.19
C GLU A 31 28.34 22.67 -8.50
N THR A 32 28.93 21.54 -8.88
CA THR A 32 28.47 20.77 -10.05
C THR A 32 27.38 19.79 -9.61
N ASN A 33 26.18 19.93 -10.19
CA ASN A 33 25.06 19.02 -9.99
C ASN A 33 24.75 18.29 -11.29
N THR A 34 24.54 16.99 -11.23
CA THR A 34 24.12 16.20 -12.38
C THR A 34 22.59 16.10 -12.41
N ILE A 35 21.99 16.59 -13.47
CA ILE A 35 20.54 16.47 -13.71
C ILE A 35 20.27 15.18 -14.51
N VAL A 36 19.38 14.33 -13.98
CA VAL A 36 18.92 13.12 -14.64
C VAL A 36 17.61 13.40 -15.37
N LEU A 37 17.55 12.99 -16.64
CA LEU A 37 16.36 13.14 -17.48
C LEU A 37 16.01 11.80 -18.13
N GLU A 38 14.75 11.61 -18.44
CA GLU A 38 14.27 10.42 -19.16
C GLU A 38 13.75 10.81 -20.55
N VAL A 39 14.19 10.09 -21.56
CA VAL A 39 13.73 10.30 -22.95
C VAL A 39 12.25 9.96 -23.05
N ALA A 40 11.44 10.93 -23.42
CA ALA A 40 9.99 10.80 -23.52
C ALA A 40 9.49 10.71 -24.96
N GLN A 41 10.19 11.36 -25.92
CA GLN A 41 9.70 11.51 -27.28
C GLN A 41 10.83 11.77 -28.26
N HIS A 42 10.76 11.14 -29.44
CA HIS A 42 11.57 11.51 -30.60
C HIS A 42 10.81 12.54 -31.45
N LEU A 43 11.44 13.68 -31.71
CA LEU A 43 10.82 14.79 -32.45
C LEU A 43 11.19 14.80 -33.95
N GLY A 44 12.06 13.89 -34.37
CA GLY A 44 12.63 13.85 -35.71
C GLY A 44 13.89 14.72 -35.85
N GLU A 45 14.61 14.55 -36.97
CA GLU A 45 15.84 15.29 -37.31
C GLU A 45 16.91 15.32 -36.23
N GLY A 46 17.09 14.19 -35.51
CA GLY A 46 18.06 14.10 -34.42
C GLY A 46 17.64 14.80 -33.13
N LYS A 47 16.40 15.26 -33.02
CA LYS A 47 15.89 15.91 -31.80
C LYS A 47 15.07 14.94 -30.95
N ILE A 48 15.31 15.02 -29.66
CA ILE A 48 14.55 14.29 -28.67
C ILE A 48 14.03 15.23 -27.59
N ARG A 49 12.94 14.81 -26.94
CA ARG A 49 12.37 15.49 -25.77
C ARG A 49 12.49 14.58 -24.57
N ALA A 50 13.03 15.11 -23.50
CA ALA A 50 13.21 14.41 -22.24
C ALA A 50 12.53 15.13 -21.09
N ILE A 51 12.19 14.38 -20.05
CA ILE A 51 11.57 14.88 -18.82
C ILE A 51 12.60 14.83 -17.72
N SER A 52 12.81 15.96 -17.05
CA SER A 52 13.74 16.05 -15.93
C SER A 52 13.17 15.41 -14.67
N MET A 53 14.04 14.72 -13.95
CA MET A 53 13.77 14.18 -12.61
C MET A 53 14.12 15.16 -11.49
N GLN A 54 14.60 16.36 -11.86
CA GLN A 54 14.99 17.42 -10.94
C GLN A 54 14.61 18.77 -11.51
N GLY A 55 14.76 19.82 -10.70
CA GLY A 55 14.67 21.20 -11.22
C GLY A 55 15.68 21.42 -12.36
N THR A 56 15.30 22.20 -13.36
CA THR A 56 16.17 22.54 -14.51
C THR A 56 16.91 23.86 -14.33
N ASP A 57 16.96 24.38 -13.12
CA ASP A 57 17.66 25.61 -12.78
C ASP A 57 19.17 25.47 -13.06
N GLY A 58 19.73 26.48 -13.67
CA GLY A 58 21.14 26.45 -14.10
C GLY A 58 21.39 25.79 -15.46
N LEU A 59 20.45 25.04 -16.00
CA LEU A 59 20.59 24.41 -17.32
C LEU A 59 20.54 25.46 -18.42
N ARG A 60 21.56 25.46 -19.28
CA ARG A 60 21.72 26.45 -20.35
C ARG A 60 21.62 25.80 -21.72
N ARG A 61 21.16 26.58 -22.70
CA ARG A 61 21.21 26.17 -24.10
C ARG A 61 22.66 25.90 -24.52
N GLY A 62 22.87 24.75 -25.17
CA GLY A 62 24.20 24.32 -25.60
C GLY A 62 24.98 23.52 -24.54
N ALA A 63 24.38 23.21 -23.37
CA ALA A 63 24.98 22.31 -22.42
C ALA A 63 25.15 20.90 -23.05
N GLU A 64 26.25 20.23 -22.69
CA GLU A 64 26.51 18.86 -23.13
C GLU A 64 25.63 17.88 -22.38
N VAL A 65 25.11 16.88 -23.10
CA VAL A 65 24.28 15.82 -22.55
C VAL A 65 24.91 14.47 -22.84
N SER A 66 24.91 13.61 -21.86
CA SER A 66 25.40 12.23 -21.96
C SER A 66 24.23 11.25 -22.01
N ASN A 67 24.25 10.34 -23.01
CA ASN A 67 23.36 9.19 -23.01
C ASN A 67 23.98 8.07 -22.16
N THR A 68 23.29 7.65 -21.10
CA THR A 68 23.77 6.58 -20.22
C THR A 68 23.70 5.20 -20.87
N GLY A 69 23.00 5.07 -22.00
CA GLY A 69 22.82 3.81 -22.72
C GLY A 69 21.84 2.83 -22.06
N SER A 70 21.13 3.26 -21.03
CA SER A 70 20.12 2.45 -20.33
C SER A 70 19.03 3.33 -19.69
N PRO A 71 17.87 2.75 -19.34
CA PRO A 71 16.90 3.43 -18.51
C PRO A 71 17.45 3.84 -17.13
N ILE A 72 16.73 4.67 -16.41
CA ILE A 72 17.03 4.96 -15.00
C ILE A 72 17.18 3.63 -14.26
N SER A 73 18.22 3.48 -13.47
CA SER A 73 18.47 2.29 -12.65
C SER A 73 18.49 2.63 -11.17
N VAL A 74 18.19 1.63 -10.34
CA VAL A 74 18.22 1.74 -8.89
C VAL A 74 19.10 0.64 -8.29
N PRO A 75 19.73 0.89 -7.14
CA PRO A 75 20.43 -0.16 -6.41
C PRO A 75 19.44 -1.22 -5.95
N VAL A 76 19.89 -2.47 -5.92
CA VAL A 76 19.08 -3.62 -5.50
C VAL A 76 19.86 -4.48 -4.51
N GLY A 77 19.14 -5.31 -3.75
CA GLY A 77 19.71 -6.24 -2.79
C GLY A 77 19.72 -5.72 -1.34
N GLU A 78 20.36 -6.47 -0.47
CA GLU A 78 20.36 -6.22 0.98
C GLU A 78 20.88 -4.84 1.38
N ALA A 79 21.78 -4.24 0.59
CA ALA A 79 22.31 -2.91 0.83
C ALA A 79 21.22 -1.81 0.78
N THR A 80 20.04 -2.07 0.23
CA THR A 80 18.91 -1.14 0.19
C THR A 80 18.09 -1.14 1.47
N LEU A 81 18.14 -2.20 2.25
CA LEU A 81 17.35 -2.33 3.48
C LEU A 81 17.84 -1.34 4.55
N GLY A 82 16.90 -0.69 5.20
CA GLY A 82 17.18 0.32 6.22
C GLY A 82 17.40 1.74 5.69
N HIS A 83 17.35 1.93 4.38
CA HIS A 83 17.70 3.19 3.72
C HIS A 83 16.57 3.77 2.88
N ILE A 84 16.69 5.08 2.60
CA ILE A 84 15.76 5.84 1.77
C ILE A 84 16.46 6.21 0.46
N PHE A 85 15.79 6.01 -0.66
CA PHE A 85 16.29 6.35 -1.99
C PHE A 85 15.33 7.29 -2.71
N ASN A 86 15.87 8.08 -3.63
CA ASN A 86 15.08 8.81 -4.60
C ASN A 86 14.80 7.96 -5.86
N VAL A 87 14.10 8.52 -6.84
CA VAL A 87 13.65 7.83 -8.06
C VAL A 87 14.79 7.21 -8.88
N TYR A 88 15.97 7.80 -8.90
CA TYR A 88 17.15 7.29 -9.62
C TYR A 88 18.17 6.60 -8.69
N GLY A 89 17.74 6.22 -7.50
CA GLY A 89 18.51 5.35 -6.61
C GLY A 89 19.66 6.03 -5.88
N ARG A 90 19.60 7.34 -5.68
CA ARG A 90 20.49 8.05 -4.76
C ARG A 90 19.93 7.94 -3.35
N SER A 91 20.78 7.55 -2.41
CA SER A 91 20.41 7.52 -1.00
C SER A 91 20.18 8.93 -0.45
N LEU A 92 19.14 9.09 0.40
CA LEU A 92 18.75 10.35 1.01
C LEU A 92 19.14 10.46 2.49
N ASP A 93 19.51 9.38 3.13
CA ASP A 93 19.86 9.31 4.55
C ASP A 93 21.36 9.19 4.81
N VAL A 94 22.08 8.57 3.90
CA VAL A 94 23.56 8.40 3.98
C VAL A 94 24.19 8.65 2.61
N PRO A 95 25.50 8.94 2.54
CA PRO A 95 26.19 9.01 1.24
C PRO A 95 26.04 7.69 0.47
N THR A 96 25.57 7.74 -0.76
CA THR A 96 25.33 6.53 -1.59
C THR A 96 26.59 5.68 -1.72
N GLU A 97 27.75 6.29 -1.76
CA GLU A 97 29.05 5.63 -1.88
C GLU A 97 29.43 4.83 -0.62
N SER A 98 28.79 5.09 0.50
CA SER A 98 28.98 4.33 1.76
C SER A 98 28.24 3.00 1.79
N LEU A 99 27.32 2.79 0.88
CA LEU A 99 26.53 1.56 0.76
C LEU A 99 27.25 0.52 -0.09
N ASP A 100 27.24 -0.73 0.33
CA ASP A 100 27.79 -1.87 -0.41
C ASP A 100 26.86 -2.30 -1.56
N ILE A 101 26.63 -1.40 -2.51
CA ILE A 101 25.78 -1.64 -3.67
C ILE A 101 26.55 -2.50 -4.66
N LYS A 102 26.10 -3.75 -4.85
CA LYS A 102 26.73 -4.70 -5.77
C LYS A 102 26.14 -4.64 -7.17
N GLU A 103 24.87 -4.33 -7.28
CA GLU A 103 24.12 -4.38 -8.53
C GLU A 103 23.07 -3.27 -8.59
N ARG A 104 22.79 -2.83 -9.82
CA ARG A 104 21.71 -1.88 -10.13
C ARG A 104 20.86 -2.45 -11.26
N TRP A 105 19.56 -2.29 -11.13
CA TRP A 105 18.59 -2.73 -12.13
C TRP A 105 17.84 -1.57 -12.76
N PRO A 106 17.54 -1.63 -14.06
CA PRO A 106 16.73 -0.62 -14.72
C PRO A 106 15.28 -0.68 -14.22
N ILE A 107 14.65 0.47 -14.08
CA ILE A 107 13.26 0.57 -13.57
C ILE A 107 12.21 0.16 -14.61
N HIS A 108 12.53 0.31 -15.90
CA HIS A 108 11.69 -0.17 -17.00
C HIS A 108 12.03 -1.64 -17.29
N ARG A 109 11.19 -2.52 -16.80
CA ARG A 109 11.32 -3.97 -16.93
C ARG A 109 10.00 -4.55 -17.42
N ASN A 110 10.07 -5.63 -18.19
CA ASN A 110 8.88 -6.35 -18.59
C ASN A 110 8.30 -7.14 -17.40
N PRO A 111 6.97 -7.35 -17.38
CA PRO A 111 6.37 -8.32 -16.48
C PRO A 111 6.97 -9.71 -16.66
N PRO A 112 6.93 -10.57 -15.62
CA PRO A 112 7.34 -11.96 -15.78
C PRO A 112 6.60 -12.66 -16.92
N PRO A 113 7.23 -13.61 -17.62
CA PRO A 113 6.57 -14.39 -18.66
C PRO A 113 5.34 -15.13 -18.10
N PHE A 114 4.28 -15.25 -18.89
CA PHE A 114 3.04 -15.91 -18.48
C PHE A 114 3.26 -17.33 -17.92
N GLU A 115 4.24 -18.06 -18.43
CA GLU A 115 4.58 -19.42 -18.03
C GLU A 115 5.17 -19.50 -16.61
N GLU A 116 5.75 -18.43 -16.10
CA GLU A 116 6.34 -18.34 -14.78
C GLU A 116 5.33 -17.86 -13.72
N VAL A 117 4.26 -17.22 -14.16
CA VAL A 117 3.21 -16.70 -13.26
C VAL A 117 2.40 -17.86 -12.73
N THR A 118 2.28 -17.95 -11.43
CA THR A 118 1.41 -18.92 -10.77
C THR A 118 0.12 -18.25 -10.32
N ALA A 119 -1.02 -18.87 -10.66
CA ALA A 119 -2.29 -18.49 -10.09
C ALA A 119 -2.30 -18.93 -8.61
N GLN A 120 -1.88 -18.06 -7.72
CA GLN A 120 -1.97 -18.31 -6.28
C GLN A 120 -3.33 -17.85 -5.80
N ASN A 121 -4.01 -18.79 -5.15
CA ASN A 121 -5.21 -18.51 -4.36
C ASN A 121 -4.93 -18.78 -2.87
N GLU A 122 -3.66 -18.74 -2.49
CA GLU A 122 -3.28 -18.92 -1.09
C GLU A 122 -3.51 -17.62 -0.31
N MET A 123 -4.04 -17.77 0.89
CA MET A 123 -4.27 -16.68 1.80
C MET A 123 -2.95 -16.21 2.41
N PHE A 124 -2.73 -14.90 2.37
CA PHE A 124 -1.67 -14.25 3.14
C PHE A 124 -2.19 -13.93 4.53
N GLU A 125 -1.84 -14.78 5.50
CA GLU A 125 -2.31 -14.62 6.88
C GLU A 125 -1.58 -13.47 7.57
N THR A 126 -2.35 -12.49 8.06
CA THR A 126 -1.82 -11.29 8.71
C THR A 126 -1.79 -11.39 10.24
N GLY A 127 -2.56 -12.30 10.81
CA GLY A 127 -2.79 -12.39 12.23
C GLY A 127 -3.68 -11.27 12.80
N ILE A 128 -4.32 -10.49 11.94
CA ILE A 128 -5.29 -9.45 12.29
C ILE A 128 -6.69 -10.01 12.02
N LYS A 129 -7.49 -10.16 13.07
CA LYS A 129 -8.81 -10.83 13.01
C LYS A 129 -9.72 -10.29 11.92
N VAL A 130 -9.89 -8.98 11.87
CA VAL A 130 -10.82 -8.35 10.92
C VAL A 130 -10.39 -8.56 9.47
N ILE A 131 -9.09 -8.52 9.20
CA ILE A 131 -8.55 -8.73 7.86
C ILE A 131 -8.67 -10.20 7.47
N ASP A 132 -8.11 -11.09 8.27
CA ASP A 132 -8.03 -12.50 7.93
C ASP A 132 -9.40 -13.17 7.83
N LEU A 133 -10.36 -12.76 8.67
CA LEU A 133 -11.71 -13.33 8.61
C LEU A 133 -12.55 -12.78 7.44
N LEU A 134 -12.61 -11.45 7.31
CA LEU A 134 -13.59 -10.77 6.44
C LEU A 134 -13.01 -10.31 5.11
N ILE A 135 -11.70 -10.06 5.06
CA ILE A 135 -11.01 -9.49 3.91
C ILE A 135 -9.70 -10.25 3.67
N PRO A 136 -9.72 -11.58 3.57
CA PRO A 136 -8.48 -12.35 3.47
C PRO A 136 -7.64 -11.87 2.28
N TYR A 137 -6.36 -11.58 2.54
CA TYR A 137 -5.43 -11.12 1.53
C TYR A 137 -4.89 -12.30 0.73
N VAL A 138 -4.68 -12.08 -0.55
CA VAL A 138 -4.07 -13.06 -1.45
C VAL A 138 -2.57 -12.91 -1.41
N GLN A 139 -1.84 -13.98 -1.22
CA GLN A 139 -0.38 -13.97 -1.41
C GLN A 139 -0.05 -13.67 -2.87
N GLY A 140 0.77 -12.63 -3.10
CA GLY A 140 1.04 -12.13 -4.44
C GLY A 140 -0.11 -11.34 -5.07
N GLY A 141 -1.12 -10.99 -4.27
CA GLY A 141 -2.25 -10.17 -4.67
C GLY A 141 -2.02 -8.68 -4.49
N LYS A 142 -2.98 -7.91 -4.98
CA LYS A 142 -3.01 -6.47 -4.93
C LYS A 142 -4.17 -6.02 -4.05
N ILE A 143 -3.85 -5.36 -2.95
CA ILE A 143 -4.82 -4.91 -1.96
C ILE A 143 -4.92 -3.39 -2.00
N GLY A 144 -6.11 -2.88 -2.24
CA GLY A 144 -6.39 -1.46 -2.12
C GLY A 144 -6.69 -1.08 -0.68
N LEU A 145 -6.03 -0.04 -0.18
CA LEU A 145 -6.24 0.53 1.14
C LEU A 145 -6.89 1.90 0.99
N PHE A 146 -8.11 2.02 1.46
CA PHE A 146 -8.92 3.22 1.39
C PHE A 146 -9.06 3.81 2.77
N GLY A 147 -9.05 5.13 2.87
CA GLY A 147 -9.28 5.80 4.14
C GLY A 147 -8.87 7.25 4.09
N GLY A 148 -9.60 8.07 4.84
CA GLY A 148 -9.29 9.48 5.04
C GLY A 148 -8.09 9.69 5.95
N ALA A 149 -7.80 10.95 6.25
CA ALA A 149 -6.76 11.29 7.21
C ALA A 149 -7.14 10.88 8.64
N GLY A 150 -6.18 10.40 9.42
CA GLY A 150 -6.35 10.12 10.85
C GLY A 150 -7.13 8.86 11.21
N VAL A 151 -7.29 7.92 10.26
CA VAL A 151 -7.98 6.63 10.52
C VAL A 151 -7.02 5.47 10.81
N GLY A 152 -5.72 5.76 10.98
CA GLY A 152 -4.72 4.76 11.32
C GLY A 152 -4.11 4.03 10.13
N LYS A 153 -4.16 4.61 8.92
CA LYS A 153 -3.54 4.02 7.70
C LYS A 153 -2.05 3.72 7.91
N THR A 154 -1.29 4.71 8.37
CA THR A 154 0.16 4.57 8.61
C THR A 154 0.47 3.50 9.66
N VAL A 155 -0.30 3.45 10.74
CA VAL A 155 -0.16 2.44 11.79
C VAL A 155 -0.41 1.04 11.24
N LEU A 156 -1.43 0.87 10.40
CA LEU A 156 -1.71 -0.41 9.76
C LEU A 156 -0.58 -0.83 8.81
N ILE A 157 -0.02 0.09 8.03
CA ILE A 157 1.12 -0.18 7.15
C ILE A 157 2.34 -0.64 7.96
N GLN A 158 2.69 0.07 9.03
CA GLN A 158 3.81 -0.30 9.89
C GLN A 158 3.57 -1.65 10.58
N GLU A 159 2.34 -1.90 11.02
CA GLU A 159 1.97 -3.19 11.60
C GLU A 159 2.13 -4.33 10.61
N MET A 160 1.73 -4.14 9.36
CA MET A 160 1.92 -5.13 8.30
C MET A 160 3.41 -5.40 8.03
N ILE A 161 4.24 -4.36 7.98
CA ILE A 161 5.70 -4.49 7.84
C ILE A 161 6.27 -5.31 9.01
N ASN A 162 5.88 -5.00 10.24
CA ASN A 162 6.32 -5.71 11.42
C ASN A 162 5.95 -7.20 11.34
N ARG A 163 4.71 -7.51 10.99
CA ARG A 163 4.21 -8.89 10.89
C ARG A 163 4.89 -9.69 9.79
N VAL A 164 5.16 -9.07 8.65
CA VAL A 164 5.93 -9.71 7.56
C VAL A 164 7.35 -10.02 8.02
N ALA A 165 8.03 -9.08 8.64
CA ALA A 165 9.39 -9.28 9.14
C ALA A 165 9.47 -10.35 10.23
N THR A 166 8.47 -10.44 11.10
CA THR A 166 8.46 -11.32 12.27
C THR A 166 7.92 -12.71 11.95
N HIS A 167 6.83 -12.82 11.21
CA HIS A 167 6.10 -14.07 10.99
C HIS A 167 6.33 -14.70 9.60
N HIS A 168 6.68 -13.91 8.60
CA HIS A 168 6.88 -14.40 7.23
C HIS A 168 8.34 -14.42 6.78
N SER A 169 9.28 -13.94 7.60
CA SER A 169 10.71 -13.83 7.28
C SER A 169 10.98 -13.09 5.95
N GLY A 170 10.07 -12.25 5.54
CA GLY A 170 10.13 -11.48 4.31
C GLY A 170 10.72 -10.08 4.51
N VAL A 171 10.84 -9.37 3.40
CA VAL A 171 11.24 -7.96 3.35
C VAL A 171 10.12 -7.10 2.83
N SER A 172 10.19 -5.81 3.10
CA SER A 172 9.22 -4.83 2.63
C SER A 172 9.90 -3.74 1.83
N VAL A 173 9.18 -3.22 0.84
CA VAL A 173 9.58 -2.03 0.09
C VAL A 173 8.44 -1.03 0.13
N PHE A 174 8.74 0.21 0.47
CA PHE A 174 7.76 1.28 0.54
C PHE A 174 8.01 2.33 -0.54
N ALA A 175 7.00 2.60 -1.36
CA ALA A 175 7.01 3.65 -2.38
C ALA A 175 6.16 4.83 -1.92
N GLY A 176 6.79 5.93 -1.57
CA GLY A 176 6.12 7.21 -1.29
C GLY A 176 5.94 8.00 -2.58
N VAL A 177 4.72 8.01 -3.12
CA VAL A 177 4.40 8.62 -4.41
C VAL A 177 3.64 9.92 -4.20
N GLY A 178 4.31 11.05 -4.39
CA GLY A 178 3.71 12.37 -4.29
C GLY A 178 3.23 12.74 -2.88
N GLU A 179 3.80 12.14 -1.85
CA GLU A 179 3.48 12.45 -0.46
C GLU A 179 4.27 13.69 0.03
N ARG A 180 3.85 14.25 1.14
CA ARG A 180 4.53 15.40 1.75
C ARG A 180 5.84 14.96 2.36
N THR A 181 6.90 15.76 2.17
CA THR A 181 8.24 15.51 2.72
C THR A 181 8.21 15.27 4.22
N ARG A 182 7.39 16.03 4.96
CA ARG A 182 7.23 15.86 6.40
C ARG A 182 6.68 14.47 6.74
N GLU A 183 5.63 14.03 6.06
CA GLU A 183 4.99 12.72 6.31
C GLU A 183 5.95 11.57 6.02
N GLY A 184 6.75 11.67 4.95
CA GLY A 184 7.79 10.70 4.65
C GLY A 184 8.89 10.63 5.70
N ASN A 185 9.32 11.78 6.23
CA ASN A 185 10.32 11.84 7.30
C ASN A 185 9.78 11.31 8.64
N ASP A 186 8.54 11.64 8.96
CA ASP A 186 7.87 11.13 10.17
C ASP A 186 7.75 9.60 10.09
N LEU A 187 7.31 9.05 8.94
CA LEU A 187 7.23 7.61 8.70
C LEU A 187 8.58 6.91 8.89
N PHE A 188 9.65 7.47 8.33
CA PHE A 188 10.99 6.90 8.47
C PHE A 188 11.44 6.84 9.93
N ARG A 189 11.22 7.91 10.70
CA ARG A 189 11.54 7.94 12.13
C ARG A 189 10.72 6.95 12.94
N GLU A 190 9.43 6.88 12.69
CA GLU A 190 8.55 5.91 13.35
C GLU A 190 8.96 4.46 13.06
N MET A 191 9.40 4.18 11.82
CA MET A 191 9.95 2.87 11.47
C MET A 191 11.27 2.57 12.17
N GLN A 192 12.12 3.57 12.40
CA GLN A 192 13.34 3.42 13.20
C GLN A 192 13.02 3.12 14.67
N GLU A 193 12.08 3.87 15.24
CA GLU A 193 11.67 3.71 16.65
C GLU A 193 11.00 2.35 16.90
N SER A 194 10.19 1.87 15.96
CA SER A 194 9.53 0.56 16.03
C SER A 194 10.43 -0.62 15.65
N GLY A 195 11.66 -0.35 15.15
CA GLY A 195 12.62 -1.38 14.77
C GLY A 195 12.31 -2.15 13.48
N VAL A 196 11.33 -1.69 12.68
CA VAL A 196 10.95 -2.37 11.43
C VAL A 196 11.78 -1.93 10.23
N ILE A 197 12.57 -0.86 10.39
CA ILE A 197 13.34 -0.26 9.29
C ILE A 197 14.38 -1.21 8.69
N ASP A 198 15.01 -2.05 9.49
CA ASP A 198 16.09 -2.94 9.07
C ASP A 198 15.67 -3.97 8.00
N LYS A 199 14.38 -4.21 7.86
CA LYS A 199 13.78 -5.11 6.86
C LYS A 199 13.03 -4.37 5.76
N THR A 200 13.20 -3.05 5.66
CA THR A 200 12.44 -2.20 4.75
C THR A 200 13.36 -1.32 3.93
N ALA A 201 13.15 -1.28 2.61
CA ALA A 201 13.71 -0.27 1.72
C ALA A 201 12.63 0.77 1.40
N LEU A 202 13.00 2.06 1.43
CA LEU A 202 12.08 3.15 1.14
C LEU A 202 12.53 3.90 -0.12
N VAL A 203 11.57 4.24 -0.98
CA VAL A 203 11.80 5.05 -2.17
C VAL A 203 10.79 6.18 -2.19
N PHE A 204 11.25 7.41 -2.15
CA PHE A 204 10.39 8.58 -2.10
C PHE A 204 10.49 9.45 -3.36
N GLY A 205 9.34 9.83 -3.89
CA GLY A 205 9.15 10.92 -4.85
C GLY A 205 8.14 11.90 -4.27
N GLN A 206 8.63 13.02 -3.76
CA GLN A 206 7.87 13.96 -2.96
C GLN A 206 6.90 14.80 -3.79
N MET A 207 5.94 15.43 -3.11
CA MET A 207 4.89 16.25 -3.73
C MET A 207 5.44 17.47 -4.50
N ASP A 208 6.55 18.03 -4.05
CA ASP A 208 7.21 19.21 -4.62
C ASP A 208 8.18 18.87 -5.77
N GLU A 209 8.48 17.60 -5.98
CA GLU A 209 9.34 17.15 -7.07
C GLU A 209 8.62 17.16 -8.43
N PRO A 210 9.37 17.24 -9.53
CA PRO A 210 8.80 17.23 -10.88
C PRO A 210 7.86 16.05 -11.16
N PRO A 211 6.89 16.16 -12.07
CA PRO A 211 5.94 15.09 -12.35
C PRO A 211 6.58 13.78 -12.84
N GLY A 212 7.75 13.88 -13.52
CA GLY A 212 8.51 12.69 -13.92
C GLY A 212 8.92 11.82 -12.74
N VAL A 213 9.33 12.42 -11.62
CA VAL A 213 9.67 11.71 -10.38
C VAL A 213 8.46 10.94 -9.85
N ARG A 214 7.32 11.62 -9.68
CA ARG A 214 6.10 11.01 -9.15
C ARG A 214 5.54 9.91 -10.06
N LEU A 215 5.81 10.01 -11.37
CA LEU A 215 5.42 8.97 -12.34
C LEU A 215 6.33 7.73 -12.29
N ARG A 216 7.59 7.86 -11.86
CA ARG A 216 8.58 6.79 -11.92
C ARG A 216 8.95 6.17 -10.58
N VAL A 217 8.70 6.86 -9.47
CA VAL A 217 9.11 6.37 -8.14
C VAL A 217 8.51 5.01 -7.76
N ALA A 218 7.25 4.75 -8.14
CA ALA A 218 6.64 3.44 -7.92
C ALA A 218 7.37 2.31 -8.70
N LEU A 219 7.83 2.61 -9.91
CA LEU A 219 8.64 1.67 -10.70
C LEU A 219 10.01 1.41 -10.05
N SER A 220 10.62 2.44 -9.47
CA SER A 220 11.89 2.31 -8.74
C SER A 220 11.75 1.37 -7.54
N ALA A 221 10.73 1.57 -6.73
CA ALA A 221 10.43 0.71 -5.59
C ALA A 221 10.09 -0.72 -6.02
N LEU A 222 9.27 -0.87 -7.05
CA LEU A 222 8.90 -2.18 -7.59
C LEU A 222 10.13 -2.95 -8.10
N THR A 223 11.08 -2.27 -8.73
CA THR A 223 12.34 -2.89 -9.19
C THR A 223 13.16 -3.44 -8.02
N MET A 224 13.25 -2.73 -6.91
CA MET A 224 13.88 -3.25 -5.69
C MET A 224 13.14 -4.48 -5.15
N ALA A 225 11.81 -4.45 -5.13
CA ALA A 225 11.00 -5.59 -4.72
C ALA A 225 11.16 -6.81 -5.63
N GLU A 226 11.25 -6.60 -6.93
CA GLU A 226 11.49 -7.67 -7.90
C GLU A 226 12.82 -8.38 -7.69
N TYR A 227 13.88 -7.68 -7.30
CA TYR A 227 15.15 -8.31 -6.99
C TYR A 227 15.03 -9.29 -5.82
N PHE A 228 14.39 -8.89 -4.74
CA PHE A 228 14.17 -9.78 -3.60
C PHE A 228 13.31 -10.99 -3.96
N ARG A 229 12.31 -10.81 -4.80
CA ARG A 229 11.50 -11.93 -5.31
C ARG A 229 12.29 -12.85 -6.22
N ASP A 230 13.00 -12.30 -7.22
CA ASP A 230 13.55 -13.06 -8.33
C ASP A 230 14.94 -13.65 -8.03
N VAL A 231 15.78 -12.94 -7.30
CA VAL A 231 17.16 -13.35 -6.98
C VAL A 231 17.26 -13.92 -5.58
N GLU A 232 16.76 -13.20 -4.57
CA GLU A 232 16.80 -13.64 -3.17
C GLU A 232 15.70 -14.67 -2.84
N GLN A 233 14.75 -14.87 -3.76
CA GLN A 233 13.62 -15.81 -3.65
C GLN A 233 12.82 -15.64 -2.35
N GLN A 234 12.61 -14.41 -1.97
CA GLN A 234 11.85 -14.03 -0.80
C GLN A 234 10.42 -13.59 -1.17
N ASP A 235 9.52 -13.72 -0.23
CA ASP A 235 8.23 -13.03 -0.29
C ASP A 235 8.42 -11.56 0.09
N VAL A 236 7.88 -10.68 -0.72
CA VAL A 236 8.05 -9.23 -0.58
C VAL A 236 6.69 -8.58 -0.35
N LEU A 237 6.63 -7.65 0.58
CA LEU A 237 5.50 -6.76 0.76
C LEU A 237 5.84 -5.40 0.15
N LEU A 238 5.08 -4.98 -0.85
CA LEU A 238 5.25 -3.70 -1.53
C LEU A 238 4.12 -2.76 -1.12
N PHE A 239 4.47 -1.63 -0.52
CA PHE A 239 3.54 -0.54 -0.23
C PHE A 239 3.67 0.56 -1.26
N ILE A 240 2.54 1.06 -1.76
CA ILE A 240 2.50 2.22 -2.65
C ILE A 240 1.54 3.24 -2.02
N ASP A 241 2.07 4.35 -1.58
CA ASP A 241 1.29 5.45 -1.04
C ASP A 241 1.66 6.75 -1.76
N ASN A 242 0.90 7.23 -2.70
CA ASN A 242 -0.46 6.88 -3.07
C ASN A 242 -0.53 6.54 -4.58
N ILE A 243 -1.21 5.48 -4.96
CA ILE A 243 -1.30 5.07 -6.38
C ILE A 243 -2.03 6.11 -7.25
N PHE A 244 -2.95 6.90 -6.70
CA PHE A 244 -3.60 7.99 -7.41
C PHE A 244 -2.60 9.04 -7.89
N ARG A 245 -1.55 9.32 -7.12
CA ARG A 245 -0.51 10.30 -7.49
C ARG A 245 0.30 9.84 -8.69
N PHE A 246 0.48 8.53 -8.85
CA PHE A 246 1.06 7.96 -10.07
C PHE A 246 0.22 8.31 -11.31
N SER A 247 -1.09 8.09 -11.26
CA SER A 247 -2.00 8.44 -12.35
C SER A 247 -2.05 9.95 -12.62
N GLN A 248 -2.07 10.75 -11.58
CA GLN A 248 -2.06 12.21 -11.66
C GLN A 248 -0.77 12.73 -12.33
N ALA A 249 0.39 12.20 -11.93
CA ALA A 249 1.67 12.57 -12.53
C ALA A 249 1.72 12.18 -14.02
N GLY A 250 1.13 11.06 -14.40
CA GLY A 250 0.98 10.65 -15.79
C GLY A 250 0.15 11.64 -16.61
N SER A 251 -0.92 12.20 -16.03
CA SER A 251 -1.72 13.24 -16.71
C SER A 251 -0.96 14.55 -16.87
N GLU A 252 -0.18 14.95 -15.88
CA GLU A 252 0.67 16.15 -15.96
C GLU A 252 1.73 16.00 -17.05
N VAL A 253 2.43 14.87 -17.10
CA VAL A 253 3.43 14.56 -18.13
C VAL A 253 2.79 14.53 -19.52
N SER A 254 1.64 13.89 -19.67
CA SER A 254 0.92 13.83 -20.94
C SER A 254 0.53 15.22 -21.46
N THR A 255 0.07 16.08 -20.56
CA THR A 255 -0.25 17.48 -20.88
C THR A 255 1.00 18.27 -21.31
N LEU A 256 2.11 18.11 -20.58
CA LEU A 256 3.37 18.74 -20.94
C LEU A 256 3.89 18.29 -22.31
N LEU A 257 3.69 17.03 -22.67
CA LEU A 257 4.05 16.49 -23.99
C LEU A 257 3.08 16.90 -25.11
N GLY A 258 2.03 17.65 -24.80
CA GLY A 258 1.04 18.13 -25.77
C GLY A 258 0.11 17.04 -26.29
N ARG A 259 -0.07 15.96 -25.57
CA ARG A 259 -1.03 14.90 -25.93
C ARG A 259 -2.45 15.35 -25.66
N MET A 260 -3.37 14.96 -26.55
CA MET A 260 -4.79 15.25 -26.38
C MET A 260 -5.34 14.49 -25.15
N PRO A 261 -5.96 15.18 -24.17
CA PRO A 261 -6.50 14.51 -22.99
C PRO A 261 -7.72 13.64 -23.33
N SER A 262 -7.91 12.60 -22.55
CA SER A 262 -9.11 11.77 -22.54
C SER A 262 -10.15 12.31 -21.55
N ALA A 263 -11.09 11.45 -21.13
CA ALA A 263 -12.14 11.85 -20.18
C ALA A 263 -11.56 12.45 -18.89
N VAL A 264 -12.19 13.52 -18.41
CA VAL A 264 -11.84 14.23 -17.16
C VAL A 264 -10.42 14.81 -17.15
N GLY A 265 -9.78 14.95 -18.31
CA GLY A 265 -8.42 15.49 -18.43
C GLY A 265 -7.28 14.49 -18.20
N TYR A 266 -7.59 13.22 -18.01
CA TYR A 266 -6.56 12.18 -17.88
C TYR A 266 -5.86 11.85 -19.21
N GLN A 267 -4.68 11.26 -19.12
CA GLN A 267 -3.93 10.79 -20.27
C GLN A 267 -4.65 9.64 -21.01
N PRO A 268 -4.57 9.58 -22.34
CA PRO A 268 -5.15 8.47 -23.11
C PRO A 268 -4.48 7.12 -22.78
N THR A 269 -3.28 7.13 -22.24
CA THR A 269 -2.46 5.95 -21.86
C THR A 269 -2.65 5.52 -20.41
N LEU A 270 -3.65 6.02 -19.70
CA LEU A 270 -3.86 5.75 -18.26
C LEU A 270 -3.94 4.26 -17.95
N ALA A 271 -4.73 3.52 -18.70
CA ALA A 271 -4.90 2.08 -18.49
C ALA A 271 -3.62 1.29 -18.80
N ASP A 272 -2.90 1.68 -19.84
CA ASP A 272 -1.64 1.03 -20.22
C ASP A 272 -0.54 1.27 -19.19
N GLU A 273 -0.40 2.50 -18.70
CA GLU A 273 0.57 2.85 -17.65
C GLU A 273 0.28 2.11 -16.35
N MET A 274 -0.98 2.07 -15.93
CA MET A 274 -1.41 1.35 -14.75
C MET A 274 -1.22 -0.16 -14.93
N GLY A 275 -1.61 -0.72 -16.05
CA GLY A 275 -1.44 -2.13 -16.39
C GLY A 275 0.03 -2.54 -16.37
N PHE A 276 0.91 -1.75 -16.96
CA PHE A 276 2.33 -2.02 -16.98
C PHE A 276 2.96 -2.07 -15.59
N LEU A 277 2.55 -1.19 -14.68
CA LEU A 277 2.95 -1.22 -13.28
C LEU A 277 2.39 -2.46 -12.57
N GLN A 278 1.08 -2.68 -12.68
CA GLN A 278 0.38 -3.71 -11.90
C GLN A 278 0.73 -5.14 -12.31
N GLU A 279 0.96 -5.40 -13.58
CA GLU A 279 1.29 -6.75 -14.09
C GLU A 279 2.69 -7.24 -13.65
N ARG A 280 3.57 -6.34 -13.24
CA ARG A 280 4.86 -6.69 -12.64
C ARG A 280 4.70 -7.18 -11.19
N ILE A 281 3.63 -6.77 -10.51
CA ILE A 281 3.30 -7.16 -9.15
C ILE A 281 2.55 -8.50 -9.23
N THR A 282 3.28 -9.60 -9.11
CA THR A 282 2.71 -10.92 -9.28
C THR A 282 3.47 -11.99 -8.51
N SER A 283 2.85 -13.15 -8.38
CA SER A 283 3.44 -14.36 -7.81
C SER A 283 4.13 -15.18 -8.86
N LEU A 284 5.29 -15.66 -8.50
CA LEU A 284 6.04 -16.69 -9.22
C LEU A 284 6.06 -17.96 -8.38
N LYS A 285 6.52 -19.05 -8.96
CA LYS A 285 6.57 -20.36 -8.27
C LYS A 285 7.42 -20.26 -6.99
N GLY A 286 6.77 -20.38 -5.84
CA GLY A 286 7.40 -20.37 -4.51
C GLY A 286 7.82 -19.00 -3.97
N ARG A 287 7.45 -17.90 -4.64
CA ARG A 287 7.80 -16.54 -4.24
C ARG A 287 6.79 -15.52 -4.76
N SER A 288 6.62 -14.42 -4.07
CA SER A 288 5.61 -13.42 -4.42
C SER A 288 5.98 -11.99 -4.07
N ILE A 289 5.33 -11.04 -4.76
CA ILE A 289 5.17 -9.67 -4.30
C ILE A 289 3.70 -9.48 -3.99
N THR A 290 3.40 -9.23 -2.72
CA THR A 290 2.06 -8.82 -2.27
C THR A 290 2.06 -7.31 -2.12
N SER A 291 1.10 -6.59 -2.70
CA SER A 291 1.07 -5.14 -2.63
C SER A 291 -0.11 -4.62 -1.84
N LEU A 292 0.16 -3.63 -0.98
CA LEU A 292 -0.84 -2.75 -0.39
C LEU A 292 -0.71 -1.38 -1.03
N GLN A 293 -1.77 -0.93 -1.68
CA GLN A 293 -1.80 0.30 -2.44
C GLN A 293 -2.82 1.25 -1.82
N ALA A 294 -2.35 2.35 -1.25
CA ALA A 294 -3.25 3.39 -0.81
C ALA A 294 -3.89 4.05 -2.03
N VAL A 295 -5.20 4.16 -2.02
CA VAL A 295 -5.98 4.75 -3.12
C VAL A 295 -6.73 5.96 -2.61
N TYR A 296 -6.43 7.12 -3.18
CA TYR A 296 -7.22 8.32 -2.99
C TYR A 296 -8.34 8.37 -4.04
N VAL A 297 -9.54 8.65 -3.60
CA VAL A 297 -10.72 8.77 -4.46
C VAL A 297 -11.14 10.24 -4.49
N PRO A 298 -10.89 10.98 -5.60
CA PRO A 298 -11.25 12.38 -5.70
C PRO A 298 -12.76 12.60 -5.49
N ALA A 299 -13.10 13.52 -4.61
CA ALA A 299 -14.50 13.86 -4.29
C ALA A 299 -15.39 12.66 -3.90
N ASP A 300 -14.77 11.58 -3.39
CA ASP A 300 -15.44 10.31 -3.09
C ASP A 300 -16.16 9.67 -4.30
N ASP A 301 -15.76 10.08 -5.51
CA ASP A 301 -16.32 9.55 -6.77
C ASP A 301 -15.51 8.35 -7.27
N ILE A 302 -16.00 7.15 -6.98
CA ILE A 302 -15.39 5.88 -7.44
C ILE A 302 -15.46 5.69 -8.97
N THR A 303 -16.23 6.51 -9.68
CA THR A 303 -16.32 6.46 -11.15
C THR A 303 -15.26 7.33 -11.84
N ASP A 304 -14.49 8.11 -11.08
CA ASP A 304 -13.33 8.81 -11.60
C ASP A 304 -12.37 7.83 -12.30
N PRO A 305 -11.89 8.14 -13.51
CA PRO A 305 -11.06 7.21 -14.30
C PRO A 305 -9.83 6.67 -13.58
N ALA A 306 -9.17 7.44 -12.72
CA ALA A 306 -7.96 6.99 -12.06
C ALA A 306 -8.23 5.90 -11.00
N PRO A 307 -9.08 6.11 -9.98
CA PRO A 307 -9.42 5.04 -9.06
C PRO A 307 -10.13 3.88 -9.76
N HIS A 308 -11.00 4.15 -10.74
CA HIS A 308 -11.69 3.09 -11.47
C HIS A 308 -10.72 2.14 -12.18
N THR A 309 -9.69 2.69 -12.84
CA THR A 309 -8.65 1.89 -13.49
C THR A 309 -7.82 1.09 -12.48
N ALA A 310 -7.49 1.70 -11.34
CA ALA A 310 -6.76 1.01 -10.27
C ALA A 310 -7.59 -0.14 -9.68
N PHE A 311 -8.90 0.04 -9.46
CA PHE A 311 -9.79 -0.99 -8.91
C PHE A 311 -9.83 -2.27 -9.74
N ALA A 312 -9.74 -2.16 -11.06
CA ALA A 312 -9.74 -3.32 -11.94
C ALA A 312 -8.59 -4.31 -11.67
N HIS A 313 -7.53 -3.86 -11.03
CA HIS A 313 -6.37 -4.68 -10.69
C HIS A 313 -6.39 -5.25 -9.27
N LEU A 314 -7.29 -4.78 -8.41
CA LEU A 314 -7.29 -5.14 -7.00
C LEU A 314 -7.96 -6.48 -6.72
N ASP A 315 -7.35 -7.29 -5.88
CA ASP A 315 -7.88 -8.56 -5.38
C ASP A 315 -8.69 -8.39 -4.10
N ALA A 316 -8.35 -7.39 -3.29
CA ALA A 316 -9.05 -7.05 -2.07
C ALA A 316 -9.12 -5.54 -1.87
N ARG A 317 -10.15 -5.11 -1.15
CA ARG A 317 -10.39 -3.72 -0.81
C ARG A 317 -10.58 -3.61 0.70
N THR A 318 -9.65 -2.92 1.37
CA THR A 318 -9.72 -2.61 2.80
C THR A 318 -10.11 -1.16 2.98
N VAL A 319 -11.24 -0.91 3.60
CA VAL A 319 -11.76 0.44 3.86
C VAL A 319 -11.56 0.78 5.33
N LEU A 320 -10.78 1.83 5.61
CA LEU A 320 -10.65 2.40 6.95
C LEU A 320 -11.67 3.53 7.09
N ASP A 321 -12.53 3.45 8.10
CA ASP A 321 -13.61 4.40 8.31
C ASP A 321 -13.43 5.17 9.63
N ARG A 322 -13.69 6.47 9.54
CA ARG A 322 -13.64 7.38 10.70
C ARG A 322 -14.68 7.01 11.76
N LYS A 323 -15.86 6.56 11.36
CA LYS A 323 -16.89 6.13 12.31
C LYS A 323 -16.43 4.98 13.18
N VAL A 324 -15.67 4.06 12.62
CA VAL A 324 -15.08 2.93 13.35
C VAL A 324 -13.96 3.43 14.27
N ALA A 325 -13.12 4.35 13.79
CA ALA A 325 -12.08 4.98 14.60
C ALA A 325 -12.66 5.79 15.78
N ASP A 326 -13.77 6.51 15.57
CA ASP A 326 -14.44 7.29 16.61
C ASP A 326 -15.03 6.40 17.72
N LEU A 327 -15.32 5.14 17.44
CA LEU A 327 -15.69 4.12 18.42
C LEU A 327 -14.48 3.55 19.19
N GLY A 328 -13.26 3.99 18.86
CA GLY A 328 -12.02 3.46 19.43
C GLY A 328 -11.64 2.07 18.94
N ILE A 329 -12.24 1.59 17.85
CA ILE A 329 -11.96 0.26 17.29
C ILE A 329 -10.80 0.37 16.31
N TYR A 330 -9.69 -0.28 16.62
CA TYR A 330 -8.50 -0.33 15.78
C TYR A 330 -8.05 -1.78 15.53
N PRO A 331 -7.65 -2.14 14.28
CA PRO A 331 -7.65 -1.27 13.09
C PRO A 331 -9.08 -0.81 12.74
N ALA A 332 -9.22 0.43 12.28
CA ALA A 332 -10.52 1.05 12.00
C ALA A 332 -11.11 0.58 10.65
N VAL A 333 -11.09 -0.71 10.41
CA VAL A 333 -11.59 -1.34 9.18
C VAL A 333 -13.11 -1.40 9.21
N ASP A 334 -13.74 -0.90 8.15
CA ASP A 334 -15.17 -1.11 7.95
C ASP A 334 -15.41 -2.54 7.45
N PRO A 335 -16.06 -3.39 8.24
CA PRO A 335 -16.24 -4.79 7.91
C PRO A 335 -17.30 -5.06 6.83
N LEU A 336 -18.14 -4.07 6.51
CA LEU A 336 -19.21 -4.17 5.52
C LEU A 336 -18.82 -3.59 4.16
N ASP A 337 -18.05 -2.49 4.15
CA ASP A 337 -17.58 -1.86 2.92
C ASP A 337 -16.29 -2.47 2.38
N SER A 338 -15.61 -3.28 3.16
CA SER A 338 -14.42 -3.99 2.75
C SER A 338 -14.76 -5.35 2.11
N SER A 339 -13.93 -5.79 1.18
CA SER A 339 -14.19 -7.04 0.43
C SER A 339 -12.91 -7.71 -0.03
N SER A 340 -12.96 -9.00 -0.27
CA SER A 340 -11.88 -9.78 -0.87
C SER A 340 -12.41 -10.79 -1.88
N ARG A 341 -11.72 -10.92 -3.00
CA ARG A 341 -12.01 -11.89 -4.06
C ARG A 341 -11.91 -13.33 -3.58
N ILE A 342 -10.98 -13.61 -2.67
CA ILE A 342 -10.75 -14.98 -2.19
C ILE A 342 -11.65 -15.39 -1.02
N LEU A 343 -12.53 -14.53 -0.55
CA LEU A 343 -13.57 -14.95 0.39
C LEU A 343 -14.65 -15.76 -0.37
N ASP A 344 -14.27 -16.97 -0.74
CA ASP A 344 -15.04 -17.93 -1.51
C ASP A 344 -14.84 -19.31 -0.87
N PRO A 345 -15.90 -20.11 -0.69
CA PRO A 345 -15.79 -21.41 -0.02
C PRO A 345 -14.83 -22.39 -0.70
N LYS A 346 -14.62 -22.25 -2.02
CA LYS A 346 -13.65 -23.07 -2.75
C LYS A 346 -12.19 -22.73 -2.47
N ILE A 347 -11.92 -21.54 -1.92
CA ILE A 347 -10.57 -21.04 -1.65
C ILE A 347 -10.27 -21.12 -0.16
N VAL A 348 -11.09 -20.48 0.67
CA VAL A 348 -10.87 -20.41 2.13
C VAL A 348 -11.50 -21.56 2.90
N GLY A 349 -12.37 -22.35 2.26
CA GLY A 349 -13.12 -23.42 2.89
C GLY A 349 -14.50 -22.97 3.40
N ASP A 350 -15.40 -23.94 3.57
CA ASP A 350 -16.79 -23.67 3.97
C ASP A 350 -16.91 -23.06 5.36
N GLU A 351 -16.09 -23.50 6.29
CA GLU A 351 -16.14 -23.02 7.67
C GLU A 351 -15.76 -21.54 7.79
N HIS A 352 -14.65 -21.13 7.16
CA HIS A 352 -14.25 -19.74 7.11
C HIS A 352 -15.28 -18.86 6.41
N TYR A 353 -15.72 -19.28 5.23
CA TYR A 353 -16.70 -18.53 4.45
C TYR A 353 -18.01 -18.33 5.19
N THR A 354 -18.57 -19.42 5.75
CA THR A 354 -19.85 -19.36 6.47
C THR A 354 -19.75 -18.48 7.70
N THR A 355 -18.67 -18.58 8.47
CA THR A 355 -18.44 -17.75 9.66
C THR A 355 -18.32 -16.27 9.28
N ALA A 356 -17.56 -15.94 8.25
CA ALA A 356 -17.41 -14.57 7.76
C ALA A 356 -18.74 -13.98 7.29
N ARG A 357 -19.53 -14.74 6.53
CA ARG A 357 -20.86 -14.31 6.04
C ARG A 357 -21.85 -14.10 7.18
N GLU A 358 -21.84 -14.96 8.19
CA GLU A 358 -22.70 -14.81 9.36
C GLU A 358 -22.34 -13.57 10.19
N VAL A 359 -21.04 -13.31 10.38
CA VAL A 359 -20.56 -12.06 11.01
C VAL A 359 -21.05 -10.84 10.22
N GLN A 360 -20.89 -10.84 8.91
CA GLN A 360 -21.37 -9.74 8.06
C GLN A 360 -22.89 -9.57 8.15
N ARG A 361 -23.64 -10.66 8.17
CA ARG A 361 -25.12 -10.63 8.31
C ARG A 361 -25.54 -9.98 9.63
N VAL A 362 -24.91 -10.36 10.72
CA VAL A 362 -25.23 -9.83 12.05
C VAL A 362 -24.88 -8.34 12.13
N LEU A 363 -23.72 -7.94 11.60
CA LEU A 363 -23.30 -6.52 11.57
C LEU A 363 -24.19 -5.70 10.64
N GLN A 364 -24.61 -6.25 9.50
CA GLN A 364 -25.54 -5.56 8.58
C GLN A 364 -26.89 -5.35 9.24
N ARG A 365 -27.44 -6.38 9.88
CA ARG A 365 -28.71 -6.25 10.60
C ARG A 365 -28.65 -5.18 11.69
N TYR A 366 -27.55 -5.13 12.44
CA TYR A 366 -27.31 -4.10 13.44
C TYR A 366 -27.26 -2.71 12.81
N ASN A 367 -26.57 -2.55 11.68
CA ASN A 367 -26.54 -1.30 10.94
C ASN A 367 -27.92 -0.84 10.50
N ASP A 368 -28.75 -1.74 9.99
CA ASP A 368 -30.13 -1.47 9.56
C ASP A 368 -31.05 -1.03 10.72
N LEU A 369 -30.73 -1.48 11.94
CA LEU A 369 -31.50 -1.15 13.14
C LEU A 369 -31.05 0.15 13.83
N GLN A 370 -29.92 0.75 13.41
CA GLN A 370 -29.36 1.93 14.08
C GLN A 370 -30.34 3.11 14.18
N ASP A 371 -31.04 3.40 13.10
CA ASP A 371 -32.03 4.50 13.07
C ASP A 371 -33.18 4.24 14.00
N ILE A 372 -33.64 3.02 14.09
CA ILE A 372 -34.72 2.58 14.98
C ILE A 372 -34.25 2.72 16.44
N ILE A 373 -33.04 2.25 16.73
CA ILE A 373 -32.44 2.32 18.08
C ILE A 373 -32.26 3.78 18.51
N ALA A 374 -31.81 4.64 17.58
CA ALA A 374 -31.59 6.07 17.89
C ALA A 374 -32.90 6.83 18.19
N ILE A 375 -33.99 6.45 17.55
CA ILE A 375 -35.28 7.16 17.70
C ILE A 375 -36.15 6.55 18.81
N LEU A 376 -36.24 5.23 18.88
CA LEU A 376 -37.19 4.52 19.76
C LEU A 376 -36.53 3.85 20.97
N GLY A 377 -35.19 3.65 20.93
CA GLY A 377 -34.46 2.89 21.93
C GLY A 377 -34.43 1.41 21.69
N LEU A 378 -33.58 0.71 22.45
CA LEU A 378 -33.39 -0.74 22.36
C LEU A 378 -34.60 -1.55 22.78
N ASP A 379 -35.41 -1.00 23.72
CA ASP A 379 -36.55 -1.71 24.33
C ASP A 379 -37.67 -2.01 23.34
N GLU A 380 -37.77 -1.20 22.29
CA GLU A 380 -38.79 -1.36 21.24
C GLU A 380 -38.45 -2.43 20.17
N LEU A 381 -37.24 -3.00 20.23
CA LEU A 381 -36.84 -4.07 19.33
C LEU A 381 -37.51 -5.40 19.72
N SER A 382 -37.69 -6.28 18.73
CA SER A 382 -38.05 -7.68 18.97
C SER A 382 -36.96 -8.39 19.79
N GLU A 383 -37.33 -9.42 20.52
CA GLU A 383 -36.34 -10.21 21.30
C GLU A 383 -35.23 -10.80 20.41
N GLU A 384 -35.57 -11.19 19.18
CA GLU A 384 -34.60 -11.66 18.19
C GLU A 384 -33.63 -10.55 17.80
N ASP A 385 -34.12 -9.35 17.51
CA ASP A 385 -33.28 -8.20 17.15
C ASP A 385 -32.40 -7.74 18.33
N LYS A 386 -32.91 -7.81 19.55
CA LYS A 386 -32.10 -7.53 20.77
C LYS A 386 -30.91 -8.48 20.90
N LEU A 387 -31.12 -9.78 20.65
CA LEU A 387 -30.01 -10.75 20.63
C LEU A 387 -29.00 -10.45 19.53
N ILE A 388 -29.46 -10.16 18.33
CA ILE A 388 -28.59 -9.81 17.19
C ILE A 388 -27.79 -8.54 17.52
N VAL A 389 -28.40 -7.50 18.04
CA VAL A 389 -27.73 -6.26 18.45
C VAL A 389 -26.68 -6.53 19.52
N GLY A 390 -26.99 -7.32 20.54
CA GLY A 390 -26.05 -7.68 21.60
C GLY A 390 -24.82 -8.43 21.05
N ARG A 391 -25.03 -9.40 20.14
CA ARG A 391 -23.94 -10.12 19.48
C ARG A 391 -23.14 -9.21 18.54
N ALA A 392 -23.81 -8.36 17.76
CA ALA A 392 -23.16 -7.42 16.86
C ALA A 392 -22.23 -6.45 17.60
N ARG A 393 -22.64 -5.94 18.75
CA ARG A 393 -21.82 -5.05 19.58
C ARG A 393 -20.60 -5.77 20.15
N ARG A 394 -20.73 -7.02 20.53
CA ARG A 394 -19.60 -7.86 20.96
C ARG A 394 -18.64 -8.13 19.80
N ILE A 395 -19.16 -8.49 18.63
CA ILE A 395 -18.40 -8.67 17.41
C ILE A 395 -17.61 -7.42 17.05
N GLN A 396 -18.24 -6.25 17.02
CA GLN A 396 -17.55 -4.98 16.74
C GLN A 396 -16.37 -4.76 17.67
N ARG A 397 -16.55 -4.94 18.96
CA ARG A 397 -15.47 -4.78 19.94
C ARG A 397 -14.39 -5.84 19.79
N PHE A 398 -14.77 -7.07 19.49
CA PHE A 398 -13.82 -8.16 19.27
C PHE A 398 -13.02 -8.04 17.96
N LEU A 399 -13.51 -7.28 16.98
CA LEU A 399 -12.73 -6.91 15.79
C LEU A 399 -11.58 -5.95 16.10
N SER A 400 -11.60 -5.24 17.22
CA SER A 400 -10.46 -4.50 17.70
C SER A 400 -9.34 -5.43 18.15
N GLN A 401 -8.11 -5.02 17.94
CA GLN A 401 -6.94 -5.86 18.27
C GLN A 401 -5.74 -4.99 18.64
N PRO A 402 -5.01 -5.32 19.70
CA PRO A 402 -3.75 -4.66 20.02
C PRO A 402 -2.71 -4.90 18.92
N MET A 403 -2.02 -3.84 18.54
CA MET A 403 -0.99 -3.87 17.50
C MET A 403 0.40 -3.72 18.11
N TYR A 404 1.38 -4.44 17.58
CA TYR A 404 2.77 -4.41 18.06
C TYR A 404 3.38 -3.01 17.97
N VAL A 405 3.16 -2.32 16.85
CA VAL A 405 3.71 -0.97 16.65
C VAL A 405 3.05 0.10 17.53
N ALA A 406 1.92 -0.20 18.15
CA ALA A 406 1.20 0.69 19.03
C ALA A 406 1.47 0.44 20.54
N GLU A 407 2.22 -0.58 20.91
CA GLU A 407 2.49 -0.97 22.30
C GLU A 407 3.01 0.19 23.16
N GLN A 408 3.95 0.95 22.61
CA GLN A 408 4.53 2.11 23.30
C GLN A 408 3.53 3.23 23.61
N PHE A 409 2.43 3.32 22.86
CA PHE A 409 1.39 4.34 23.04
C PHE A 409 0.22 3.84 23.88
N THR A 410 -0.13 2.58 23.75
CA THR A 410 -1.30 1.98 24.40
C THR A 410 -0.97 1.30 25.72
N GLY A 411 0.29 0.88 25.90
CA GLY A 411 0.71 0.04 27.01
C GLY A 411 0.13 -1.38 26.99
N ILE A 412 -0.41 -1.81 25.85
CA ILE A 412 -0.99 -3.14 25.64
C ILE A 412 -0.11 -3.89 24.65
N ASP A 413 0.31 -5.09 25.02
CA ASP A 413 1.12 -5.96 24.15
C ASP A 413 0.36 -6.31 22.87
N GLY A 414 1.03 -6.22 21.73
CA GLY A 414 0.48 -6.61 20.45
C GLY A 414 0.09 -8.09 20.41
N LYS A 415 -0.91 -8.42 19.60
CA LYS A 415 -1.44 -9.78 19.49
C LYS A 415 -1.44 -10.24 18.05
N TYR A 416 -1.02 -11.49 17.87
CA TYR A 416 -1.19 -12.24 16.63
C TYR A 416 -2.25 -13.32 16.87
N VAL A 417 -3.32 -13.30 16.07
CA VAL A 417 -4.39 -14.29 16.18
C VAL A 417 -4.45 -15.08 14.88
N SER A 418 -4.25 -16.39 14.95
CA SER A 418 -4.34 -17.23 13.76
C SER A 418 -5.75 -17.22 13.17
N ILE A 419 -5.87 -17.46 11.86
CA ILE A 419 -7.20 -17.53 11.22
C ILE A 419 -8.05 -18.65 11.82
N LYS A 420 -7.44 -19.76 12.21
CA LYS A 420 -8.14 -20.86 12.86
C LYS A 420 -8.75 -20.42 14.18
N ASP A 421 -7.97 -19.75 15.02
CA ASP A 421 -8.44 -19.26 16.32
C ASP A 421 -9.49 -18.16 16.15
N SER A 422 -9.34 -17.31 15.14
CA SER A 422 -10.33 -16.29 14.79
C SER A 422 -11.67 -16.91 14.39
N ILE A 423 -11.68 -17.91 13.52
CA ILE A 423 -12.91 -18.61 13.11
C ILE A 423 -13.60 -19.24 14.30
N GLU A 424 -12.86 -19.96 15.15
CA GLU A 424 -13.40 -20.60 16.34
C GLU A 424 -13.99 -19.59 17.33
N ALA A 425 -13.29 -18.49 17.57
CA ALA A 425 -13.74 -17.41 18.45
C ALA A 425 -15.03 -16.74 17.95
N PHE A 426 -15.10 -16.41 16.67
CA PHE A 426 -16.31 -15.80 16.10
C PHE A 426 -17.50 -16.78 16.07
N LYS A 427 -17.25 -18.05 15.82
CA LYS A 427 -18.30 -19.09 15.94
C LYS A 427 -18.86 -19.15 17.35
N THR A 428 -18.01 -19.09 18.37
CA THR A 428 -18.44 -19.08 19.77
C THR A 428 -19.29 -17.86 20.11
N ILE A 429 -18.93 -16.68 19.58
CA ILE A 429 -19.76 -15.48 19.76
C ILE A 429 -21.10 -15.61 19.08
N LEU A 430 -21.11 -16.11 17.82
CA LEU A 430 -22.32 -16.30 17.02
C LEU A 430 -23.26 -17.37 17.60
N SER A 431 -22.73 -18.38 18.26
CA SER A 431 -23.55 -19.45 18.89
C SER A 431 -24.41 -18.98 20.04
N GLY A 432 -24.04 -17.84 20.65
CA GLY A 432 -24.72 -17.29 21.82
C GLY A 432 -24.18 -17.73 23.17
N GLU A 433 -23.16 -18.58 23.20
CA GLU A 433 -22.51 -19.03 24.44
C GLU A 433 -21.98 -17.86 25.29
N LEU A 434 -21.66 -16.77 24.66
CA LEU A 434 -21.10 -15.55 25.29
C LEU A 434 -22.11 -14.38 25.39
N ASP A 435 -23.40 -14.64 25.19
CA ASP A 435 -24.41 -13.58 25.23
C ASP A 435 -24.53 -12.91 26.62
N SER A 436 -24.14 -13.60 27.68
CA SER A 436 -24.10 -13.07 29.07
C SER A 436 -22.78 -12.37 29.41
N THR A 437 -21.75 -12.50 28.59
CA THR A 437 -20.43 -11.91 28.85
C THR A 437 -20.47 -10.40 28.61
N PRO A 438 -19.89 -9.57 29.52
CA PRO A 438 -19.89 -8.12 29.35
C PRO A 438 -19.23 -7.69 28.03
N GLU A 439 -19.84 -6.75 27.33
CA GLU A 439 -19.32 -6.26 26.03
C GLU A 439 -17.88 -5.73 26.12
N GLN A 440 -17.52 -5.09 27.23
CA GLN A 440 -16.17 -4.54 27.44
C GLN A 440 -15.07 -5.62 27.47
N ALA A 441 -15.42 -6.87 27.81
CA ALA A 441 -14.47 -7.98 27.80
C ALA A 441 -13.93 -8.27 26.38
N PHE A 442 -14.67 -7.92 25.34
CA PHE A 442 -14.31 -8.17 23.95
C PHE A 442 -13.41 -7.07 23.34
N TYR A 443 -13.20 -5.96 24.06
CA TYR A 443 -12.47 -4.82 23.54
C TYR A 443 -10.97 -4.96 23.70
N MET A 444 -10.20 -4.76 22.61
CA MET A 444 -8.75 -4.77 22.59
C MET A 444 -8.14 -6.03 23.20
N VAL A 445 -8.56 -7.17 22.71
CA VAL A 445 -8.06 -8.51 23.10
C VAL A 445 -7.63 -9.29 21.85
N GLY A 446 -6.84 -10.33 22.06
CA GLY A 446 -6.45 -11.26 21.00
C GLY A 446 -7.52 -12.32 20.77
N GLY A 447 -7.44 -13.44 21.46
CA GLY A 447 -8.34 -14.58 21.33
C GLY A 447 -9.49 -14.59 22.34
N ILE A 448 -10.34 -15.63 22.23
CA ILE A 448 -11.50 -15.79 23.11
C ILE A 448 -11.13 -16.05 24.57
N GLU A 449 -9.98 -16.65 24.82
CA GLU A 449 -9.48 -16.93 26.17
C GLU A 449 -9.24 -15.63 26.95
N GLU A 450 -8.68 -14.62 26.29
CA GLU A 450 -8.50 -13.28 26.88
C GLU A 450 -9.83 -12.60 27.19
N VAL A 451 -10.86 -12.84 26.37
CA VAL A 451 -12.22 -12.34 26.65
C VAL A 451 -12.73 -12.91 27.96
N LEU A 452 -12.57 -14.22 28.18
CA LEU A 452 -13.03 -14.89 29.39
C LEU A 452 -12.25 -14.46 30.64
N GLU A 453 -10.94 -14.25 30.52
CA GLU A 453 -10.12 -13.71 31.60
C GLU A 453 -10.53 -12.29 31.97
N LYS A 454 -10.65 -11.41 30.98
CA LYS A 454 -11.08 -10.03 31.17
C LYS A 454 -12.49 -9.92 31.73
N ALA A 455 -13.40 -10.82 31.36
CA ALA A 455 -14.74 -10.90 31.94
C ALA A 455 -14.70 -11.16 33.45
N LYS A 456 -13.86 -12.12 33.90
CA LYS A 456 -13.68 -12.41 35.35
C LYS A 456 -13.10 -11.23 36.10
N GLU A 457 -12.15 -10.51 35.51
CA GLU A 457 -11.58 -9.31 36.13
C GLU A 457 -12.62 -8.21 36.30
N LEU A 458 -13.46 -7.98 35.28
CA LEU A 458 -14.54 -6.99 35.33
C LEU A 458 -15.59 -7.34 36.38
N GLU A 459 -15.95 -8.62 36.51
CA GLU A 459 -16.88 -9.10 37.55
C GLU A 459 -16.30 -8.90 38.95
N SER A 460 -15.01 -9.21 39.13
CA SER A 460 -14.32 -9.06 40.42
C SER A 460 -14.12 -7.61 40.83
N SER A 461 -14.00 -6.69 39.89
CA SER A 461 -13.87 -5.25 40.16
C SER A 461 -15.22 -4.53 40.40
N SER A 462 -16.33 -5.19 40.06
CA SER A 462 -17.68 -4.67 40.25
C SER A 462 -18.35 -5.20 41.55
N ALA A 463 -17.72 -6.15 42.23
CA ALA A 463 -18.14 -6.70 43.51
C ALA A 463 -17.37 -6.04 44.66
#